data_111aa1c44fd6dbf64d923b41ba4c345d
#
_entry.id   111aa1c44fd6dbf64d923b41ba4c345d
#
_cell.length_a   1.000
_cell.length_b   1.000
_cell.length_c   1.000
_cell.angle_alpha   90.00
_cell.angle_beta   90.00
_cell.angle_gamma   90.00
#
_symmetry.space_group_name_H-M   'P 1'
#
loop_
_entity.id
_entity.type
_entity.pdbx_description
1 polymer ?
#
loop_
_entity_poly.entity_id
_entity_poly.type
_entity_poly.pdbx_seq_one_letter_code
_entity_poly.pdbx_strand_id
1 'polypeptide(L)'
;MAELNFHHLRYFWVVAHRRHLTKAAEALHVSPSALSIQLRQLEERLGHALFERRNRQLVLTEAGRVALAHADTIFQAGQELLGALRGTSTLKRAVLRVGSVATLSRNFQLGWLSPLLRDEQVQIRLVSGTPRELLAQLSAHTLDVVLSNEAAPRDTSAGWVSRRVASQSLSLVSRPPERLRKGRGKRPARPAFRFPQDLDGQPLILPSADSAVRPAFDLLLEEAGVRPVLLAEVDDMAMLRLLARETGALALVPPVVVSDELRNGVLVERCSIPQLQERFYAITMRRRFAHPVLRGMLGLA
;
A
#
# COMPACT_ATOMS: atom_id res chain seq x y z
N MET A 1 33.39 15.04 -9.30
CA MET A 1 32.23 14.52 -8.55
C MET A 1 32.60 14.53 -7.07
N ALA A 2 31.77 15.12 -6.20
CA ALA A 2 32.04 15.07 -4.76
C ALA A 2 31.84 13.62 -4.29
N GLU A 3 32.92 12.99 -3.83
CA GLU A 3 32.85 11.61 -3.33
C GLU A 3 32.19 11.59 -1.95
N LEU A 4 31.14 10.80 -1.78
CA LEU A 4 30.41 10.67 -0.51
C LEU A 4 31.27 9.93 0.51
N ASN A 5 31.57 10.56 1.65
CA ASN A 5 32.26 9.90 2.74
C ASN A 5 31.25 9.09 3.59
N PHE A 6 31.29 7.76 3.46
CA PHE A 6 30.40 6.85 4.18
C PHE A 6 30.61 6.88 5.70
N HIS A 7 31.81 7.27 6.18
CA HIS A 7 32.04 7.41 7.62
C HIS A 7 31.31 8.62 8.20
N HIS A 8 31.35 9.75 7.50
CA HIS A 8 30.58 10.94 7.87
C HIS A 8 29.08 10.69 7.75
N LEU A 9 28.63 9.96 6.70
CA LEU A 9 27.25 9.56 6.55
C LEU A 9 26.78 8.68 7.70
N ARG A 10 27.63 7.76 8.20
CA ARG A 10 27.32 6.94 9.37
C ARG A 10 27.16 7.79 10.64
N TYR A 11 27.97 8.78 10.82
CA TYR A 11 27.85 9.71 11.94
C TYR A 11 26.53 10.47 11.88
N PHE A 12 26.21 11.02 10.73
CA PHE A 12 24.91 11.65 10.49
C PHE A 12 23.75 10.71 10.81
N TRP A 13 23.78 9.49 10.30
CA TRP A 13 22.76 8.46 10.48
C TRP A 13 22.52 8.14 11.96
N VAL A 14 23.57 7.94 12.73
CA VAL A 14 23.46 7.66 14.17
C VAL A 14 22.91 8.87 14.92
N VAL A 15 23.33 10.10 14.61
CA VAL A 15 22.81 11.31 15.24
C VAL A 15 21.33 11.52 14.93
N ALA A 16 20.93 11.30 13.68
CA ALA A 16 19.54 11.43 13.25
C ALA A 16 18.60 10.47 14.01
N HIS A 17 19.02 9.22 14.22
CA HIS A 17 18.24 8.23 14.97
C HIS A 17 18.23 8.47 16.49
N ARG A 18 19.36 8.91 17.06
CA ARG A 18 19.46 9.20 18.51
C ARG A 18 18.83 10.51 18.90
N ARG A 19 18.69 11.46 17.97
CA ARG A 19 18.16 12.83 18.17
C ARG A 19 18.90 13.62 19.25
N HIS A 20 20.08 13.16 19.65
CA HIS A 20 20.88 13.75 20.72
C HIS A 20 22.36 13.54 20.45
N LEU A 21 23.12 14.65 20.26
CA LEU A 21 24.50 14.61 19.82
C LEU A 21 25.43 13.87 20.80
N THR A 22 25.29 14.13 22.11
CA THR A 22 26.12 13.48 23.13
C THR A 22 25.89 11.96 23.17
N LYS A 23 24.63 11.51 23.18
CA LYS A 23 24.29 10.07 23.15
C LYS A 23 24.77 9.39 21.87
N ALA A 24 24.79 10.11 20.76
CA ALA A 24 25.33 9.60 19.49
C ALA A 24 26.86 9.49 19.54
N ALA A 25 27.54 10.47 20.11
CA ALA A 25 28.98 10.48 20.29
C ALA A 25 29.45 9.33 21.19
N GLU A 26 28.77 9.07 22.30
CA GLU A 26 29.00 7.91 23.18
C GLU A 26 28.86 6.59 22.41
N ALA A 27 27.79 6.43 21.64
CA ALA A 27 27.54 5.20 20.87
C ALA A 27 28.57 5.00 19.72
N LEU A 28 29.20 6.05 19.27
CA LEU A 28 30.22 6.04 18.22
C LEU A 28 31.64 6.02 18.77
N HIS A 29 31.82 6.10 20.11
CA HIS A 29 33.11 6.20 20.80
C HIS A 29 33.97 7.37 20.30
N VAL A 30 33.34 8.53 20.09
CA VAL A 30 33.99 9.78 19.68
C VAL A 30 33.60 10.95 20.60
N SER A 31 34.38 12.04 20.59
CA SER A 31 33.97 13.24 21.31
C SER A 31 32.83 13.98 20.59
N PRO A 32 31.91 14.65 21.33
CA PRO A 32 30.85 15.44 20.73
C PRO A 32 31.37 16.53 19.78
N SER A 33 32.54 17.13 20.08
CA SER A 33 33.20 18.13 19.23
C SER A 33 33.67 17.52 17.90
N ALA A 34 34.32 16.36 17.96
CA ALA A 34 34.75 15.65 16.74
C ALA A 34 33.54 15.26 15.88
N LEU A 35 32.46 14.74 16.51
CA LEU A 35 31.23 14.40 15.79
C LEU A 35 30.61 15.62 15.09
N SER A 36 30.57 16.78 15.77
CA SER A 36 30.08 18.03 15.19
C SER A 36 30.89 18.50 13.97
N ILE A 37 32.22 18.35 14.01
CA ILE A 37 33.10 18.68 12.88
C ILE A 37 32.80 17.77 11.68
N GLN A 38 32.66 16.47 11.91
CA GLN A 38 32.38 15.49 10.87
C GLN A 38 31.00 15.70 10.22
N LEU A 39 30.00 16.08 11.00
CA LEU A 39 28.68 16.44 10.48
C LEU A 39 28.75 17.69 9.61
N ARG A 40 29.46 18.73 10.05
CA ARG A 40 29.64 19.96 9.25
C ARG A 40 30.35 19.68 7.93
N GLN A 41 31.40 18.87 7.94
CA GLN A 41 32.07 18.44 6.72
C GLN A 41 31.19 17.69 5.75
N LEU A 42 30.24 16.89 6.26
CA LEU A 42 29.23 16.23 5.42
C LEU A 42 28.28 17.26 4.81
N GLU A 43 27.77 18.20 5.61
CA GLU A 43 26.87 19.27 5.17
C GLU A 43 27.52 20.16 4.11
N GLU A 44 28.79 20.55 4.31
CA GLU A 44 29.58 21.31 3.33
C GLU A 44 29.73 20.56 2.01
N ARG A 45 30.00 19.25 2.06
CA ARG A 45 30.12 18.41 0.85
C ARG A 45 28.82 18.24 0.09
N LEU A 46 27.70 18.14 0.83
CA LEU A 46 26.36 17.99 0.25
C LEU A 46 25.76 19.33 -0.18
N GLY A 47 26.36 20.46 0.26
CA GLY A 47 25.87 21.81 -0.03
C GLY A 47 24.58 22.18 0.72
N HIS A 48 24.16 21.39 1.70
CA HIS A 48 22.94 21.59 2.46
C HIS A 48 23.13 21.27 3.94
N ALA A 49 22.57 22.11 4.82
CA ALA A 49 22.45 21.80 6.23
C ALA A 49 21.48 20.62 6.41
N LEU A 50 21.87 19.59 7.16
CA LEU A 50 21.05 18.41 7.44
C LEU A 50 20.32 18.52 8.76
N PHE A 51 20.86 19.35 9.68
CA PHE A 51 20.23 19.63 10.97
C PHE A 51 20.02 21.13 11.18
N GLU A 52 18.98 21.46 11.94
CA GLU A 52 18.73 22.78 12.48
C GLU A 52 18.53 22.68 14.00
N ARG A 53 18.80 23.78 14.72
CA ARG A 53 18.55 23.87 16.15
C ARG A 53 17.22 24.58 16.40
N ARG A 54 16.24 23.85 16.93
CA ARG A 54 14.97 24.42 17.41
C ARG A 54 14.81 24.12 18.88
N ASN A 55 14.57 25.12 19.70
CA ASN A 55 14.35 24.98 21.16
C ASN A 55 15.43 24.11 21.83
N ARG A 56 16.70 24.35 21.52
CA ARG A 56 17.87 23.58 22.03
C ARG A 56 17.92 22.10 21.58
N GLN A 57 17.01 21.67 20.72
CA GLN A 57 16.99 20.33 20.14
C GLN A 57 17.55 20.32 18.72
N LEU A 58 18.18 19.23 18.36
CA LEU A 58 18.67 18.98 17.01
C LEU A 58 17.55 18.35 16.18
N VAL A 59 17.07 19.05 15.15
CA VAL A 59 15.96 18.62 14.30
C VAL A 59 16.46 18.50 12.86
N LEU A 60 15.99 17.50 12.12
CA LEU A 60 16.33 17.34 10.72
C LEU A 60 15.67 18.42 9.85
N THR A 61 16.46 19.01 8.95
CA THR A 61 15.96 19.84 7.86
C THR A 61 15.23 18.99 6.82
N GLU A 62 14.68 19.58 5.78
CA GLU A 62 14.13 18.85 4.64
C GLU A 62 15.22 18.02 3.94
N ALA A 63 16.39 18.63 3.66
CA ALA A 63 17.55 17.94 3.13
C ALA A 63 18.02 16.81 4.06
N GLY A 64 17.96 17.02 5.39
CA GLY A 64 18.29 16.01 6.38
C GLY A 64 17.33 14.81 6.33
N ARG A 65 16.03 15.02 6.12
CA ARG A 65 15.07 13.91 5.96
C ARG A 65 15.34 13.10 4.71
N VAL A 66 15.65 13.75 3.58
CA VAL A 66 16.05 13.09 2.34
C VAL A 66 17.35 12.28 2.54
N ALA A 67 18.38 12.91 3.13
CA ALA A 67 19.64 12.26 3.42
C ALA A 67 19.48 11.05 4.35
N LEU A 68 18.61 11.14 5.37
CA LEU A 68 18.34 10.02 6.29
C LEU A 68 17.68 8.84 5.57
N ALA A 69 16.71 9.08 4.71
CA ALA A 69 16.06 8.01 3.94
C ALA A 69 17.06 7.24 3.06
N HIS A 70 18.00 7.96 2.43
CA HIS A 70 19.07 7.32 1.65
C HIS A 70 20.10 6.61 2.55
N ALA A 71 20.49 7.22 3.68
CA ALA A 71 21.42 6.61 4.63
C ALA A 71 20.88 5.31 5.22
N ASP A 72 19.59 5.26 5.59
CA ASP A 72 18.91 4.04 6.06
C ASP A 72 19.04 2.92 5.01
N THR A 73 18.81 3.22 3.75
CA THR A 73 18.91 2.26 2.65
C THR A 73 20.33 1.74 2.49
N ILE A 74 21.34 2.64 2.52
CA ILE A 74 22.76 2.31 2.35
C ILE A 74 23.24 1.39 3.49
N PHE A 75 22.97 1.76 4.75
CA PHE A 75 23.46 0.98 5.89
C PHE A 75 22.71 -0.34 6.05
N GLN A 76 21.45 -0.38 5.66
CA GLN A 76 20.72 -1.64 5.62
C GLN A 76 21.28 -2.58 4.55
N ALA A 77 21.53 -2.11 3.32
CA ALA A 77 22.14 -2.92 2.27
C ALA A 77 23.53 -3.44 2.68
N GLY A 78 24.30 -2.60 3.41
CA GLY A 78 25.59 -3.01 3.98
C GLY A 78 25.46 -4.13 5.02
N GLN A 79 24.44 -4.08 5.87
CA GLN A 79 24.16 -5.15 6.84
C GLN A 79 23.70 -6.45 6.17
N GLU A 80 22.88 -6.33 5.13
CA GLU A 80 22.40 -7.47 4.33
C GLU A 80 23.58 -8.16 3.62
N LEU A 81 24.51 -7.40 3.05
CA LEU A 81 25.75 -7.92 2.45
C LEU A 81 26.59 -8.69 3.46
N LEU A 82 26.83 -8.10 4.63
CA LEU A 82 27.60 -8.77 5.69
C LEU A 82 26.93 -10.04 6.18
N GLY A 83 25.61 -10.07 6.31
CA GLY A 83 24.82 -11.26 6.66
C GLY A 83 24.93 -12.35 5.61
N ALA A 84 24.82 -11.99 4.34
CA ALA A 84 24.91 -12.91 3.21
C ALA A 84 26.31 -13.58 3.09
N LEU A 85 27.37 -12.78 3.29
CA LEU A 85 28.75 -13.27 3.16
C LEU A 85 29.22 -14.10 4.37
N ARG A 86 28.75 -13.80 5.57
CA ARG A 86 29.18 -14.53 6.80
C ARG A 86 28.49 -15.87 7.00
N GLY A 87 27.50 -16.22 6.19
CA GLY A 87 26.69 -17.44 6.39
C GLY A 87 25.96 -17.47 7.74
N THR A 88 26.12 -16.41 8.54
CA THR A 88 25.48 -16.21 9.83
C THR A 88 24.12 -15.54 9.62
N SER A 89 23.25 -16.23 8.88
CA SER A 89 21.81 -15.92 8.91
C SER A 89 21.23 -16.38 10.26
N THR A 90 21.82 -15.89 11.35
CA THR A 90 21.21 -16.03 12.66
C THR A 90 20.00 -15.11 12.69
N LEU A 91 18.82 -15.66 12.30
CA LEU A 91 17.47 -15.24 12.73
C LEU A 91 17.07 -13.76 12.55
N LYS A 92 17.69 -13.00 11.66
CA LYS A 92 17.08 -11.73 11.26
C LYS A 92 16.11 -12.00 10.12
N ARG A 93 14.83 -11.97 10.45
CA ARG A 93 13.74 -12.04 9.48
C ARG A 93 13.98 -11.04 8.34
N ALA A 94 13.86 -11.51 7.11
CA ALA A 94 13.90 -10.63 5.95
C ALA A 94 12.75 -9.62 6.04
N VAL A 95 13.06 -8.33 6.09
CA VAL A 95 12.03 -7.28 6.23
C VAL A 95 11.51 -6.91 4.85
N LEU A 96 10.27 -7.27 4.55
CA LEU A 96 9.56 -6.80 3.37
C LEU A 96 8.75 -5.53 3.71
N ARG A 97 9.07 -4.43 3.04
CA ARG A 97 8.40 -3.14 3.20
C ARG A 97 7.37 -2.98 2.09
N VAL A 98 6.11 -2.99 2.48
CA VAL A 98 4.96 -2.94 1.58
C VAL A 98 4.25 -1.61 1.75
N GLY A 99 4.09 -0.86 0.67
CA GLY A 99 3.13 0.24 0.58
C GLY A 99 1.80 -0.27 0.06
N SER A 100 0.69 0.24 0.53
CA SER A 100 -0.63 -0.03 -0.03
C SER A 100 -1.42 1.25 -0.18
N VAL A 101 -2.01 1.48 -1.35
CA VAL A 101 -2.88 2.64 -1.52
C VAL A 101 -4.09 2.52 -0.59
N ALA A 102 -4.52 3.65 -0.02
CA ALA A 102 -5.58 3.67 1.00
C ALA A 102 -6.91 3.10 0.49
N THR A 103 -7.19 3.28 -0.79
CA THR A 103 -8.40 2.80 -1.48
C THR A 103 -8.41 1.29 -1.72
N LEU A 104 -7.27 0.60 -1.55
CA LEU A 104 -7.15 -0.83 -1.84
C LEU A 104 -7.83 -1.69 -0.77
N SER A 105 -8.58 -2.70 -1.21
CA SER A 105 -9.26 -3.65 -0.31
C SER A 105 -8.33 -4.28 0.73
N ARG A 106 -8.72 -4.22 2.01
CA ARG A 106 -7.98 -4.85 3.11
C ARG A 106 -7.95 -6.38 2.98
N ASN A 107 -9.04 -6.98 2.51
CA ASN A 107 -9.12 -8.43 2.29
C ASN A 107 -8.19 -8.87 1.14
N PHE A 108 -8.07 -8.05 0.09
CA PHE A 108 -7.08 -8.30 -0.96
C PHE A 108 -5.65 -8.24 -0.40
N GLN A 109 -5.33 -7.18 0.36
CA GLN A 109 -4.02 -7.02 0.99
C GLN A 109 -3.68 -8.23 1.87
N LEU A 110 -4.62 -8.65 2.73
CA LEU A 110 -4.47 -9.81 3.58
C LEU A 110 -4.24 -11.09 2.77
N GLY A 111 -5.05 -11.33 1.75
CA GLY A 111 -4.92 -12.49 0.88
C GLY A 111 -3.57 -12.56 0.18
N TRP A 112 -3.08 -11.42 -0.32
CA TRP A 112 -1.79 -11.31 -0.99
C TRP A 112 -0.60 -11.51 -0.04
N LEU A 113 -0.71 -10.98 1.20
CA LEU A 113 0.34 -11.12 2.22
C LEU A 113 0.29 -12.45 2.98
N SER A 114 -0.82 -13.16 2.95
CA SER A 114 -1.07 -14.37 3.75
C SER A 114 0.01 -15.47 3.59
N PRO A 115 0.53 -15.75 2.39
CA PRO A 115 1.62 -16.74 2.26
C PRO A 115 2.88 -16.33 3.03
N LEU A 116 3.18 -15.04 3.09
CA LEU A 116 4.37 -14.50 3.77
C LEU A 116 4.21 -14.46 5.28
N LEU A 117 2.98 -14.29 5.78
CA LEU A 117 2.71 -14.28 7.22
C LEU A 117 2.93 -15.67 7.87
N ARG A 118 2.99 -16.73 7.06
CA ARG A 118 3.29 -18.10 7.52
C ARG A 118 4.77 -18.40 7.53
N ASP A 119 5.60 -17.55 6.93
CA ASP A 119 7.05 -17.71 6.90
C ASP A 119 7.67 -16.97 8.10
N GLU A 120 8.16 -17.74 9.07
CA GLU A 120 8.79 -17.19 10.27
C GLU A 120 10.06 -16.37 9.97
N GLN A 121 10.63 -16.52 8.79
CA GLN A 121 11.82 -15.79 8.35
C GLN A 121 11.48 -14.43 7.72
N VAL A 122 10.21 -14.12 7.53
CA VAL A 122 9.76 -12.87 6.93
C VAL A 122 9.11 -11.97 7.99
N GLN A 123 9.50 -10.71 8.01
CA GLN A 123 8.85 -9.63 8.75
C GLN A 123 8.23 -8.67 7.74
N ILE A 124 6.93 -8.41 7.84
CA ILE A 124 6.24 -7.45 6.98
C ILE A 124 6.13 -6.11 7.71
N ARG A 125 6.47 -5.03 6.99
CA ARG A 125 6.15 -3.65 7.37
C ARG A 125 5.18 -3.10 6.34
N LEU A 126 3.93 -2.85 6.74
CA LEU A 126 2.88 -2.35 5.88
C LEU A 126 2.59 -0.88 6.23
N VAL A 127 2.62 -0.01 5.23
CA VAL A 127 2.21 1.39 5.33
C VAL A 127 1.12 1.69 4.31
N SER A 128 0.19 2.56 4.67
CA SER A 128 -0.84 3.06 3.76
C SER A 128 -0.56 4.52 3.42
N GLY A 129 -0.92 4.91 2.20
CA GLY A 129 -0.72 6.29 1.75
C GLY A 129 -1.33 6.53 0.38
N THR A 130 -1.12 7.74 -0.14
CA THR A 130 -1.51 8.08 -1.51
C THR A 130 -0.58 7.44 -2.54
N PRO A 131 -1.03 7.20 -3.77
CA PRO A 131 -0.18 6.66 -4.84
C PRO A 131 1.12 7.45 -5.02
N ARG A 132 1.04 8.78 -4.98
CA ARG A 132 2.19 9.68 -5.15
C ARG A 132 3.24 9.50 -4.05
N GLU A 133 2.80 9.48 -2.79
CA GLU A 133 3.70 9.30 -1.63
C GLU A 133 4.37 7.93 -1.66
N LEU A 134 3.59 6.88 -1.93
CA LEU A 134 4.09 5.51 -1.95
C LEU A 134 5.07 5.27 -3.10
N LEU A 135 4.81 5.83 -4.30
CA LEU A 135 5.73 5.74 -5.43
C LEU A 135 7.02 6.54 -5.18
N ALA A 136 6.95 7.68 -4.49
CA ALA A 136 8.14 8.42 -4.06
C ALA A 136 8.98 7.60 -3.07
N GLN A 137 8.35 6.94 -2.09
CA GLN A 137 9.02 6.04 -1.15
C GLN A 137 9.62 4.81 -1.85
N LEU A 138 8.93 4.26 -2.85
CA LEU A 138 9.43 3.16 -3.67
C LEU A 138 10.68 3.58 -4.45
N SER A 139 10.68 4.79 -5.06
CA SER A 139 11.84 5.36 -5.75
C SER A 139 13.00 5.66 -4.81
N ALA A 140 12.72 6.09 -3.58
CA ALA A 140 13.72 6.29 -2.53
C ALA A 140 14.19 4.98 -1.87
N HIS A 141 13.73 3.82 -2.36
CA HIS A 141 14.04 2.49 -1.82
C HIS A 141 13.69 2.27 -0.34
N THR A 142 12.78 3.07 0.21
CA THR A 142 12.21 2.88 1.56
C THR A 142 11.04 1.90 1.56
N LEU A 143 10.47 1.60 0.38
CA LEU A 143 9.55 0.50 0.12
C LEU A 143 10.15 -0.48 -0.89
N ASP A 144 9.75 -1.73 -0.80
CA ASP A 144 10.15 -2.80 -1.71
C ASP A 144 9.09 -3.07 -2.78
N VAL A 145 7.82 -2.88 -2.42
CA VAL A 145 6.66 -3.05 -3.30
C VAL A 145 5.53 -2.13 -2.89
N VAL A 146 4.76 -1.66 -3.87
CA VAL A 146 3.50 -0.94 -3.65
C VAL A 146 2.36 -1.74 -4.24
N LEU A 147 1.34 -2.01 -3.43
CA LEU A 147 0.07 -2.61 -3.86
C LEU A 147 -0.90 -1.48 -4.22
N SER A 148 -1.48 -1.56 -5.41
CA SER A 148 -2.37 -0.55 -5.96
C SER A 148 -3.50 -1.18 -6.79
N ASN A 149 -4.60 -0.48 -6.94
CA ASN A 149 -5.65 -0.80 -7.90
C ASN A 149 -5.40 -0.19 -9.29
N GLU A 150 -4.35 0.62 -9.42
CA GLU A 150 -3.91 1.20 -10.68
C GLU A 150 -2.44 0.91 -10.94
N ALA A 151 -2.08 0.81 -12.23
CA ALA A 151 -0.68 0.72 -12.61
C ALA A 151 0.03 2.07 -12.35
N ALA A 152 1.32 2.02 -12.04
CA ALA A 152 2.12 3.24 -11.98
C ALA A 152 2.08 3.99 -13.32
N PRO A 153 2.19 5.32 -13.30
CA PRO A 153 2.32 6.10 -14.52
C PRO A 153 3.43 5.56 -15.42
N ARG A 154 3.22 5.64 -16.74
CA ARG A 154 4.21 5.20 -17.73
C ARG A 154 5.36 6.21 -17.84
N ASP A 155 6.09 6.39 -16.76
CA ASP A 155 7.33 7.17 -16.74
C ASP A 155 8.52 6.23 -16.84
N THR A 156 9.17 6.21 -18.01
CA THR A 156 10.34 5.36 -18.26
C THR A 156 11.55 5.79 -17.44
N SER A 157 11.61 7.05 -16.98
CA SER A 157 12.70 7.60 -16.18
C SER A 157 12.64 7.13 -14.73
N ALA A 158 11.43 6.92 -14.18
CA ALA A 158 11.24 6.52 -12.80
C ALA A 158 11.59 5.04 -12.51
N GLY A 159 11.68 4.20 -13.56
CA GLY A 159 12.05 2.79 -13.42
C GLY A 159 11.02 1.92 -12.70
N TRP A 160 9.77 2.36 -12.57
CA TRP A 160 8.69 1.56 -11.99
C TRP A 160 8.26 0.43 -12.93
N VAL A 161 7.96 -0.72 -12.33
CA VAL A 161 7.44 -1.89 -13.04
C VAL A 161 6.14 -2.31 -12.36
N SER A 162 5.03 -2.15 -13.08
CA SER A 162 3.70 -2.58 -12.62
C SER A 162 3.40 -3.98 -13.13
N ARG A 163 3.15 -4.91 -12.22
CA ARG A 163 2.71 -6.26 -12.56
C ARG A 163 1.29 -6.46 -12.04
N ARG A 164 0.37 -6.83 -12.92
CA ARG A 164 -0.99 -7.20 -12.52
C ARG A 164 -0.94 -8.54 -11.79
N VAL A 165 -1.35 -8.55 -10.52
CA VAL A 165 -1.32 -9.73 -9.64
C VAL A 165 -2.68 -10.38 -9.48
N ALA A 166 -3.76 -9.62 -9.73
CA ALA A 166 -5.12 -10.15 -9.75
C ALA A 166 -6.04 -9.24 -10.59
N SER A 167 -7.21 -9.76 -10.93
CA SER A 167 -8.34 -9.01 -11.49
C SER A 167 -9.63 -9.69 -11.07
N GLN A 168 -10.65 -8.89 -10.77
CA GLN A 168 -11.99 -9.36 -10.43
C GLN A 168 -13.06 -8.50 -11.10
N SER A 169 -14.14 -9.14 -11.56
CA SER A 169 -15.34 -8.41 -11.96
C SER A 169 -15.95 -7.72 -10.75
N LEU A 170 -16.54 -6.55 -10.94
CA LEU A 170 -17.33 -5.92 -9.91
C LEU A 170 -18.67 -6.65 -9.78
N SER A 171 -19.24 -6.54 -8.59
CA SER A 171 -20.55 -7.10 -8.27
C SER A 171 -21.39 -6.09 -7.51
N LEU A 172 -22.68 -6.17 -7.69
CA LEU A 172 -23.67 -5.54 -6.82
C LEU A 172 -23.96 -6.49 -5.67
N VAL A 173 -23.79 -6.02 -4.46
CA VAL A 173 -24.06 -6.77 -3.24
C VAL A 173 -25.09 -6.04 -2.38
N SER A 174 -25.86 -6.78 -1.58
CA SER A 174 -26.78 -6.22 -0.59
C SER A 174 -27.01 -7.20 0.54
N ARG A 175 -27.66 -6.77 1.61
CA ARG A 175 -28.22 -7.73 2.59
C ARG A 175 -29.18 -8.72 1.92
N PRO A 176 -29.23 -9.96 2.40
CA PRO A 176 -30.29 -10.87 1.98
C PRO A 176 -31.64 -10.28 2.36
N PRO A 177 -32.67 -10.36 1.50
CA PRO A 177 -34.01 -9.88 1.80
C PRO A 177 -34.57 -10.57 3.04
N GLU A 178 -35.33 -9.83 3.88
CA GLU A 178 -35.85 -10.30 5.15
C GLU A 178 -36.61 -11.62 5.06
N ARG A 179 -37.29 -11.89 3.96
CA ARG A 179 -38.02 -13.16 3.73
C ARG A 179 -37.14 -14.41 3.71
N LEU A 180 -35.82 -14.26 3.51
CA LEU A 180 -34.85 -15.35 3.58
C LEU A 180 -34.38 -15.68 5.01
N ARG A 181 -34.68 -14.81 5.98
CA ARG A 181 -34.29 -15.00 7.39
C ARG A 181 -35.31 -15.87 8.16
N LYS A 182 -36.52 -16.08 7.63
CA LYS A 182 -37.64 -16.71 8.35
C LYS A 182 -38.27 -17.91 7.61
N GLY A 183 -37.51 -18.90 7.11
CA GLY A 183 -38.18 -20.05 6.51
C GLY A 183 -37.29 -21.24 6.14
N ARG A 184 -37.57 -22.38 6.78
CA ARG A 184 -37.14 -23.74 6.37
C ARG A 184 -38.02 -24.31 5.20
N GLY A 185 -38.47 -23.48 4.27
CA GLY A 185 -39.29 -23.89 3.14
C GLY A 185 -38.54 -23.96 1.82
N LYS A 186 -39.03 -24.78 0.86
CA LYS A 186 -38.49 -24.85 -0.52
C LYS A 186 -38.43 -23.43 -1.12
N ARG A 187 -37.22 -23.00 -1.51
CA ARG A 187 -36.98 -21.69 -2.09
C ARG A 187 -37.69 -21.55 -3.44
N PRO A 188 -38.64 -20.62 -3.61
CA PRO A 188 -39.06 -20.26 -4.95
C PRO A 188 -37.85 -19.69 -5.70
N ALA A 189 -37.63 -20.14 -6.91
CA ALA A 189 -36.61 -19.58 -7.78
C ALA A 189 -36.88 -18.08 -7.93
N ARG A 190 -35.94 -17.26 -7.43
CA ARG A 190 -36.05 -15.81 -7.56
C ARG A 190 -35.69 -15.43 -8.98
N PRO A 191 -36.41 -14.51 -9.62
CA PRO A 191 -35.95 -13.96 -10.89
C PRO A 191 -34.54 -13.38 -10.67
N ALA A 192 -33.62 -13.73 -11.57
CA ALA A 192 -32.27 -13.20 -11.55
C ALA A 192 -32.32 -11.67 -11.61
N PHE A 193 -31.46 -11.01 -10.83
CA PHE A 193 -31.33 -9.56 -10.87
C PHE A 193 -30.89 -9.11 -12.27
N ARG A 194 -31.70 -8.29 -12.93
CA ARG A 194 -31.45 -7.80 -14.27
C ARG A 194 -30.68 -6.49 -14.20
N PHE A 195 -29.41 -6.58 -14.43
CA PHE A 195 -28.55 -5.38 -14.51
C PHE A 195 -28.62 -4.79 -15.94
N PRO A 196 -28.74 -3.47 -16.08
CA PRO A 196 -28.87 -2.46 -15.01
C PRO A 196 -30.32 -2.12 -14.62
N GLN A 197 -31.36 -2.69 -15.29
CA GLN A 197 -32.76 -2.28 -15.18
C GLN A 197 -33.32 -2.32 -13.75
N ASP A 198 -32.95 -3.34 -12.97
CA ASP A 198 -33.46 -3.51 -11.60
C ASP A 198 -32.79 -2.55 -10.59
N LEU A 199 -31.84 -1.67 -11.06
CA LEU A 199 -31.27 -0.60 -10.27
C LEU A 199 -32.14 0.68 -10.25
N ASP A 200 -33.09 0.81 -11.15
CA ASP A 200 -33.86 2.04 -11.26
C ASP A 200 -34.60 2.36 -9.95
N GLY A 201 -34.40 3.58 -9.44
CA GLY A 201 -34.94 4.01 -8.15
C GLY A 201 -34.41 3.29 -6.91
N GLN A 202 -33.47 2.33 -7.04
CA GLN A 202 -32.92 1.62 -5.88
C GLN A 202 -31.84 2.44 -5.16
N PRO A 203 -31.77 2.38 -3.82
CA PRO A 203 -30.69 3.00 -3.07
C PRO A 203 -29.37 2.29 -3.37
N LEU A 204 -28.36 3.07 -3.76
CA LEU A 204 -27.07 2.59 -4.22
C LEU A 204 -25.92 3.29 -3.48
N ILE A 205 -24.92 2.53 -3.09
CA ILE A 205 -23.66 3.01 -2.53
C ILE A 205 -22.58 2.75 -3.56
N LEU A 206 -21.83 3.79 -3.89
CA LEU A 206 -20.81 3.73 -4.94
C LEU A 206 -19.42 4.11 -4.40
N PRO A 207 -18.36 3.59 -5.02
CA PRO A 207 -17.03 4.20 -4.86
C PRO A 207 -17.06 5.63 -5.40
N SER A 208 -16.13 6.48 -4.90
CA SER A 208 -16.01 7.88 -5.30
C SER A 208 -15.86 8.03 -6.82
N ALA A 209 -16.22 9.22 -7.32
CA ALA A 209 -16.13 9.55 -8.74
C ALA A 209 -14.69 9.42 -9.30
N ASP A 210 -13.68 9.59 -8.45
CA ASP A 210 -12.27 9.44 -8.80
C ASP A 210 -11.84 7.96 -8.93
N SER A 211 -12.71 7.01 -8.59
CA SER A 211 -12.41 5.59 -8.77
C SER A 211 -12.35 5.21 -10.24
N ALA A 212 -11.34 4.46 -10.64
CA ALA A 212 -11.12 4.01 -12.02
C ALA A 212 -12.32 3.25 -12.64
N VAL A 213 -13.18 2.64 -11.83
CA VAL A 213 -14.32 1.86 -12.29
C VAL A 213 -15.61 2.70 -12.40
N ARG A 214 -15.66 3.86 -11.74
CA ARG A 214 -16.87 4.67 -11.65
C ARG A 214 -17.34 5.23 -12.99
N PRO A 215 -16.50 5.83 -13.84
CA PRO A 215 -16.95 6.36 -15.14
C PRO A 215 -17.57 5.31 -16.04
N ALA A 216 -16.99 4.10 -16.05
CA ALA A 216 -17.52 3.00 -16.86
C ALA A 216 -18.86 2.47 -16.31
N PHE A 217 -19.05 2.47 -14.98
CA PHE A 217 -20.32 2.10 -14.37
C PHE A 217 -21.42 3.13 -14.68
N ASP A 218 -21.10 4.42 -14.53
CA ASP A 218 -22.05 5.51 -14.79
C ASP A 218 -22.50 5.49 -16.26
N LEU A 219 -21.57 5.23 -17.21
CA LEU A 219 -21.90 5.08 -18.63
C LEU A 219 -22.90 3.95 -18.88
N LEU A 220 -22.74 2.79 -18.23
CA LEU A 220 -23.69 1.67 -18.35
C LEU A 220 -25.10 2.03 -17.87
N LEU A 221 -25.21 2.86 -16.83
CA LEU A 221 -26.49 3.35 -16.33
C LEU A 221 -27.10 4.36 -17.28
N GLU A 222 -26.29 5.29 -17.82
CA GLU A 222 -26.73 6.31 -18.76
C GLU A 222 -27.24 5.70 -20.06
N GLU A 223 -26.50 4.77 -20.64
CA GLU A 223 -26.90 4.05 -21.87
C GLU A 223 -28.23 3.28 -21.70
N ALA A 224 -28.50 2.78 -20.49
CA ALA A 224 -29.73 2.07 -20.18
C ALA A 224 -30.88 2.98 -19.72
N GLY A 225 -30.63 4.26 -19.50
CA GLY A 225 -31.62 5.22 -18.98
C GLY A 225 -32.02 4.94 -17.51
N VAL A 226 -31.16 4.26 -16.73
CA VAL A 226 -31.42 3.83 -15.36
C VAL A 226 -30.90 4.88 -14.38
N ARG A 227 -31.72 5.24 -13.39
CA ARG A 227 -31.39 6.27 -12.38
C ARG A 227 -31.56 5.74 -10.96
N PRO A 228 -30.54 5.11 -10.37
CA PRO A 228 -30.57 4.74 -8.98
C PRO A 228 -30.56 5.97 -8.06
N VAL A 229 -30.98 5.79 -6.83
CA VAL A 229 -30.88 6.81 -5.78
C VAL A 229 -29.51 6.68 -5.12
N LEU A 230 -28.60 7.61 -5.37
CA LEU A 230 -27.30 7.59 -4.72
C LEU A 230 -27.46 7.88 -3.23
N LEU A 231 -27.23 6.85 -2.41
CA LEU A 231 -27.30 6.95 -0.95
C LEU A 231 -25.98 7.45 -0.34
N ALA A 232 -24.86 6.96 -0.84
CA ALA A 232 -23.54 7.39 -0.41
C ALA A 232 -22.51 7.18 -1.51
N GLU A 233 -21.51 8.05 -1.50
CA GLU A 233 -20.29 7.96 -2.31
C GLU A 233 -19.09 7.90 -1.37
N VAL A 234 -18.21 6.93 -1.55
CA VAL A 234 -17.17 6.59 -0.57
C VAL A 234 -15.85 6.28 -1.27
N ASP A 235 -14.77 6.86 -0.82
CA ASP A 235 -13.40 6.62 -1.30
C ASP A 235 -12.68 5.48 -0.54
N ASP A 236 -13.21 5.07 0.61
CA ASP A 236 -12.67 3.98 1.44
C ASP A 236 -13.50 2.70 1.29
N MET A 237 -12.89 1.65 0.75
CA MET A 237 -13.52 0.34 0.59
C MET A 237 -13.93 -0.31 1.92
N ALA A 238 -13.27 0.00 3.04
CA ALA A 238 -13.67 -0.50 4.34
C ALA A 238 -14.96 0.17 4.81
N MET A 239 -15.10 1.48 4.61
CA MET A 239 -16.35 2.19 4.91
C MET A 239 -17.48 1.76 3.99
N LEU A 240 -17.22 1.58 2.69
CA LEU A 240 -18.21 1.09 1.73
C LEU A 240 -18.74 -0.29 2.14
N ARG A 241 -17.87 -1.21 2.57
CA ARG A 241 -18.22 -2.52 3.13
C ARG A 241 -19.16 -2.39 4.35
N LEU A 242 -18.85 -1.49 5.28
CA LEU A 242 -19.66 -1.24 6.48
C LEU A 242 -21.04 -0.69 6.12
N LEU A 243 -21.11 0.29 5.23
CA LEU A 243 -22.37 0.87 4.77
C LEU A 243 -23.24 -0.17 4.07
N ALA A 244 -22.67 -0.98 3.18
CA ALA A 244 -23.39 -2.09 2.53
C ALA A 244 -24.00 -3.06 3.54
N ARG A 245 -23.25 -3.34 4.61
CA ARG A 245 -23.71 -4.22 5.69
C ARG A 245 -24.80 -3.59 6.55
N GLU A 246 -24.72 -2.29 6.85
CA GLU A 246 -25.65 -1.64 7.80
C GLU A 246 -26.92 -1.11 7.13
N THR A 247 -26.85 -0.60 5.92
CA THR A 247 -28.00 0.05 5.28
C THR A 247 -28.92 -0.90 4.52
N GLY A 248 -28.40 -2.04 4.05
CA GLY A 248 -29.12 -2.94 3.15
C GLY A 248 -29.28 -2.42 1.71
N ALA A 249 -28.76 -1.23 1.40
CA ALA A 249 -28.68 -0.70 0.04
C ALA A 249 -27.79 -1.59 -0.85
N LEU A 250 -27.97 -1.46 -2.15
CA LEU A 250 -27.05 -2.09 -3.11
C LEU A 250 -25.70 -1.36 -3.05
N ALA A 251 -24.62 -2.11 -3.13
CA ALA A 251 -23.27 -1.56 -3.16
C ALA A 251 -22.46 -2.16 -4.30
N LEU A 252 -21.75 -1.31 -5.05
CA LEU A 252 -20.85 -1.72 -6.13
C LEU A 252 -19.47 -1.98 -5.57
N VAL A 253 -19.03 -3.24 -5.57
CA VAL A 253 -17.74 -3.65 -5.02
C VAL A 253 -17.12 -4.81 -5.78
N PRO A 254 -15.79 -4.93 -5.81
CA PRO A 254 -15.16 -6.21 -6.11
C PRO A 254 -15.46 -7.20 -4.98
N PRO A 255 -15.83 -8.47 -5.28
CA PRO A 255 -16.22 -9.47 -4.27
C PRO A 255 -15.21 -9.67 -3.14
N VAL A 256 -13.93 -9.47 -3.40
CA VAL A 256 -12.88 -9.57 -2.37
C VAL A 256 -13.08 -8.58 -1.22
N VAL A 257 -13.68 -7.41 -1.45
CA VAL A 257 -13.94 -6.40 -0.41
C VAL A 257 -14.85 -6.95 0.68
N VAL A 258 -15.84 -7.73 0.29
CA VAL A 258 -16.92 -8.27 1.14
C VAL A 258 -16.87 -9.79 1.23
N SER A 259 -15.71 -10.40 1.02
CA SER A 259 -15.57 -11.85 0.95
C SER A 259 -16.03 -12.56 2.22
N ASP A 260 -15.84 -11.95 3.39
CA ASP A 260 -16.27 -12.54 4.68
C ASP A 260 -17.78 -12.44 4.84
N GLU A 261 -18.38 -11.32 4.46
CA GLU A 261 -19.84 -11.12 4.48
C GLU A 261 -20.55 -12.07 3.52
N LEU A 262 -20.00 -12.27 2.33
CA LEU A 262 -20.55 -13.23 1.36
C LEU A 262 -20.47 -14.66 1.89
N ARG A 263 -19.32 -15.04 2.46
CA ARG A 263 -19.09 -16.38 3.02
C ARG A 263 -20.02 -16.67 4.21
N ASN A 264 -20.25 -15.68 5.05
CA ASN A 264 -21.08 -15.79 6.24
C ASN A 264 -22.56 -15.49 5.97
N GLY A 265 -22.93 -15.15 4.73
CA GLY A 265 -24.31 -14.85 4.34
C GLY A 265 -24.88 -13.54 4.91
N VAL A 266 -24.01 -12.65 5.41
CA VAL A 266 -24.39 -11.30 5.87
C VAL A 266 -24.75 -10.42 4.68
N LEU A 267 -24.01 -10.55 3.60
CA LEU A 267 -24.29 -9.98 2.29
C LEU A 267 -24.49 -11.11 1.27
N VAL A 268 -25.20 -10.79 0.20
CA VAL A 268 -25.38 -11.66 -0.95
C VAL A 268 -25.02 -10.91 -2.22
N GLU A 269 -24.41 -11.60 -3.15
CA GLU A 269 -24.21 -11.08 -4.49
C GLU A 269 -25.53 -11.08 -5.23
N ARG A 270 -25.91 -9.93 -5.78
CA ARG A 270 -27.14 -9.76 -6.56
C ARG A 270 -26.89 -10.03 -8.03
N CYS A 271 -25.81 -9.50 -8.55
CA CYS A 271 -25.29 -9.80 -9.88
C CYS A 271 -23.80 -9.46 -9.96
N SER A 272 -23.09 -10.15 -10.84
CA SER A 272 -21.75 -9.77 -11.31
C SER A 272 -21.86 -8.91 -12.54
N ILE A 273 -20.93 -7.98 -12.73
CA ILE A 273 -20.83 -7.08 -13.88
C ILE A 273 -19.49 -7.34 -14.57
N PRO A 274 -19.41 -8.33 -15.48
CA PRO A 274 -18.15 -8.77 -16.08
C PRO A 274 -17.44 -7.68 -16.89
N GLN A 275 -18.19 -6.69 -17.40
CA GLN A 275 -17.65 -5.57 -18.17
C GLN A 275 -16.80 -4.64 -17.31
N LEU A 276 -17.02 -4.62 -16.00
CA LEU A 276 -16.29 -3.81 -15.03
C LEU A 276 -15.29 -4.68 -14.28
N GLN A 277 -14.01 -4.34 -14.43
CA GLN A 277 -12.92 -5.11 -13.84
C GLN A 277 -12.11 -4.23 -12.89
N GLU A 278 -12.07 -4.62 -11.62
CA GLU A 278 -11.06 -4.13 -10.70
C GLU A 278 -9.77 -4.91 -10.92
N ARG A 279 -8.68 -4.18 -11.07
CA ARG A 279 -7.36 -4.77 -11.29
C ARG A 279 -6.47 -4.47 -10.10
N PHE A 280 -5.63 -5.42 -9.74
CA PHE A 280 -4.70 -5.29 -8.62
C PHE A 280 -3.28 -5.42 -9.12
N TYR A 281 -2.44 -4.48 -8.72
CA TYR A 281 -1.05 -4.39 -9.17
C TYR A 281 -0.10 -4.46 -7.99
N ALA A 282 1.02 -5.13 -8.21
CA ALA A 282 2.23 -4.98 -7.42
C ALA A 282 3.22 -4.14 -8.23
N ILE A 283 3.58 -2.97 -7.70
CA ILE A 283 4.49 -2.03 -8.34
C ILE A 283 5.84 -2.14 -7.64
N THR A 284 6.90 -2.38 -8.40
CA THR A 284 8.27 -2.51 -7.90
C THR A 284 9.20 -1.61 -8.71
N MET A 285 10.42 -1.39 -8.21
CA MET A 285 11.49 -0.79 -9.01
C MET A 285 12.13 -1.84 -9.92
N ARG A 286 12.54 -1.41 -11.14
CA ARG A 286 13.44 -2.20 -11.97
C ARG A 286 14.80 -2.29 -11.26
N ARG A 287 15.11 -3.44 -10.70
CA ARG A 287 16.36 -3.69 -9.97
C ARG A 287 17.13 -4.84 -10.62
N ARG A 288 18.46 -4.76 -10.61
CA ARG A 288 19.32 -5.88 -11.00
C ARG A 288 19.19 -7.05 -10.04
N PHE A 289 18.89 -6.76 -8.75
CA PHE A 289 18.65 -7.74 -7.71
C PHE A 289 17.29 -7.46 -7.05
N ALA A 290 16.31 -8.29 -7.34
CA ALA A 290 14.99 -8.22 -6.70
C ALA A 290 15.06 -8.71 -5.25
N HIS A 291 14.19 -8.17 -4.39
CA HIS A 291 14.04 -8.67 -3.02
C HIS A 291 13.71 -10.18 -3.05
N PRO A 292 14.45 -11.05 -2.29
CA PRO A 292 14.27 -12.51 -2.40
C PRO A 292 12.85 -13.00 -2.26
N VAL A 293 12.11 -12.43 -1.29
CA VAL A 293 10.68 -12.74 -1.04
C VAL A 293 9.81 -12.38 -2.23
N LEU A 294 10.03 -11.20 -2.85
CA LEU A 294 9.25 -10.74 -4.00
C LEU A 294 9.57 -11.55 -5.26
N ARG A 295 10.81 -12.04 -5.39
CA ARG A 295 11.20 -12.91 -6.50
C ARG A 295 10.32 -14.15 -6.55
N GLY A 296 10.11 -14.82 -5.41
CA GLY A 296 9.22 -15.98 -5.31
C GLY A 296 7.75 -15.66 -5.59
N MET A 297 7.25 -14.54 -5.04
CA MET A 297 5.83 -14.16 -5.17
C MET A 297 5.45 -13.64 -6.55
N LEU A 298 6.34 -12.90 -7.19
CA LEU A 298 6.06 -12.23 -8.44
C LEU A 298 6.67 -12.95 -9.66
N GLY A 299 7.35 -14.08 -9.46
CA GLY A 299 8.06 -14.78 -10.53
C GLY A 299 9.07 -13.87 -11.24
N LEU A 300 9.84 -13.08 -10.46
CA LEU A 300 10.88 -12.21 -10.99
C LEU A 300 12.12 -13.05 -11.28
N ALA A 301 12.64 -12.96 -12.49
CA ALA A 301 13.88 -13.61 -12.89
C ALA A 301 15.10 -13.00 -12.19
#